data_920caa2d204c01d0d5f48236cb03c162
#
_entry.id   920caa2d204c01d0d5f48236cb03c162
#
_cell.length_a   1.000
_cell.length_b   1.000
_cell.length_c   1.000
_cell.angle_alpha   90.00
_cell.angle_beta   90.00
_cell.angle_gamma   90.00
#
_symmetry.space_group_name_H-M   'P 1'
#
loop_
_entity.id
_entity.type
_entity.pdbx_description
1 polymer ?
#
loop_
_entity_poly.entity_id
_entity_poly.type
_entity_poly.pdbx_seq_one_letter_code
_entity_poly.pdbx_strand_id
1 'polypeptide(L)'
;MSATYRLTPSGTTRHNASAVEVKINHNVFCDKVVVTIEATATKKFPPFPRVRVRMRCADHLSSVEWFGRGPHECYPDRKSSAFFGRFTSTTREMHVPYIVPSENGGRSDVSWIALHSQSVNPASIMGHDRPHPAMTSISQEDCVNSATAGLLVSMPHYSVAQVSAQHHALEALCTASHTHELEEMADAGDGSVHLHVDHLHMGIGGDDSWTPSVHPQFMIPSGDLWKWSFTLVPILATNDGFVAHNSSQRTSHDAAHECKPRTQ
;
A
#
# COMPACT_ATOMS: atom_id res chain seq x y z
N MET A 1 20.42 -3.10 -2.58
CA MET A 1 20.15 -4.17 -3.58
C MET A 1 19.40 -3.60 -4.76
N SER A 2 19.73 -3.98 -5.98
CA SER A 2 19.04 -3.55 -7.20
C SER A 2 18.68 -4.78 -8.03
N ALA A 3 17.47 -4.82 -8.56
CA ALA A 3 17.01 -5.85 -9.48
C ALA A 3 16.34 -5.19 -10.68
N THR A 4 16.54 -5.77 -11.88
CA THR A 4 15.88 -5.34 -13.11
C THR A 4 15.05 -6.50 -13.65
N TYR A 5 13.80 -6.21 -13.96
CA TYR A 5 12.83 -7.18 -14.47
C TYR A 5 12.34 -6.71 -15.85
N ARG A 6 12.09 -7.66 -16.73
CA ARG A 6 11.40 -7.41 -17.98
C ARG A 6 10.09 -8.18 -17.97
N LEU A 7 8.98 -7.46 -17.99
CA LEU A 7 7.64 -8.02 -17.97
C LEU A 7 7.10 -8.05 -19.41
N THR A 8 6.65 -9.22 -19.83
CA THR A 8 5.98 -9.42 -21.11
C THR A 8 4.55 -9.87 -20.89
N PRO A 9 3.58 -9.42 -21.68
CA PRO A 9 2.21 -9.90 -21.58
C PRO A 9 2.16 -11.43 -21.74
N SER A 10 1.33 -12.10 -20.95
CA SER A 10 1.07 -13.51 -21.08
C SER A 10 0.48 -13.83 -22.47
N GLY A 11 0.90 -14.94 -23.07
CA GLY A 11 0.42 -15.39 -24.38
C GLY A 11 1.17 -14.86 -25.61
N THR A 12 2.23 -14.05 -25.42
CA THR A 12 3.07 -13.59 -26.54
C THR A 12 4.33 -14.45 -26.66
N THR A 13 4.44 -15.22 -27.74
CA THR A 13 5.59 -16.10 -28.05
C THR A 13 6.65 -15.44 -28.94
N ARG A 14 6.51 -14.16 -29.30
CA ARG A 14 7.40 -13.52 -30.27
C ARG A 14 8.46 -12.63 -29.60
N HIS A 15 9.69 -12.72 -30.10
CA HIS A 15 10.85 -11.94 -29.67
C HIS A 15 10.70 -10.40 -29.74
N ASN A 16 9.65 -9.88 -30.37
CA ASN A 16 9.31 -8.46 -30.50
C ASN A 16 8.07 -8.06 -29.69
N ALA A 17 7.67 -8.83 -28.68
CA ALA A 17 6.55 -8.47 -27.84
C ALA A 17 6.86 -7.18 -27.06
N SER A 18 5.86 -6.31 -26.97
CA SER A 18 5.88 -5.15 -26.09
C SER A 18 6.22 -5.57 -24.67
N ALA A 19 7.09 -4.85 -23.99
CA ALA A 19 7.56 -5.17 -22.67
C ALA A 19 7.53 -3.93 -21.76
N VAL A 20 7.40 -4.16 -20.47
CA VAL A 20 7.65 -3.16 -19.44
C VAL A 20 8.97 -3.54 -18.78
N GLU A 21 9.92 -2.62 -18.76
CA GLU A 21 11.16 -2.78 -18.00
C GLU A 21 10.98 -2.13 -16.64
N VAL A 22 11.25 -2.88 -15.57
CA VAL A 22 11.11 -2.41 -14.20
C VAL A 22 12.43 -2.60 -13.48
N LYS A 23 12.95 -1.51 -12.92
CA LYS A 23 14.12 -1.50 -12.06
C LYS A 23 13.70 -1.16 -10.64
N ILE A 24 14.02 -2.04 -9.70
CA ILE A 24 13.70 -1.87 -8.29
C ILE A 24 14.99 -1.78 -7.49
N ASN A 25 15.14 -0.72 -6.71
CA ASN A 25 16.26 -0.52 -5.80
C ASN A 25 15.75 -0.53 -4.36
N HIS A 26 16.37 -1.34 -3.51
CA HIS A 26 16.13 -1.40 -2.09
C HIS A 26 17.34 -0.84 -1.34
N ASN A 27 17.15 0.28 -0.64
CA ASN A 27 18.12 0.82 0.28
C ASN A 27 17.69 0.46 1.70
N VAL A 28 18.43 -0.46 2.32
CA VAL A 28 18.13 -0.99 3.64
C VAL A 28 18.92 -0.21 4.68
N PHE A 29 18.22 0.34 5.66
CA PHE A 29 18.73 1.01 6.83
C PHE A 29 18.43 0.16 8.08
N CYS A 30 18.90 0.57 9.25
CA CYS A 30 18.64 -0.16 10.49
C CYS A 30 17.15 -0.10 10.93
N ASP A 31 16.44 0.95 10.53
CA ASP A 31 15.07 1.29 10.96
C ASP A 31 14.05 1.28 9.83
N LYS A 32 14.49 1.18 8.57
CA LYS A 32 13.60 1.29 7.41
C LYS A 32 14.20 0.71 6.14
N VAL A 33 13.35 0.49 5.16
CA VAL A 33 13.75 0.18 3.78
C VAL A 33 13.14 1.23 2.85
N VAL A 34 14.00 1.91 2.09
CA VAL A 34 13.53 2.81 1.02
C VAL A 34 13.51 2.04 -0.28
N VAL A 35 12.35 1.94 -0.90
CA VAL A 35 12.14 1.28 -2.18
C VAL A 35 11.99 2.36 -3.26
N THR A 36 12.83 2.31 -4.28
CA THR A 36 12.75 3.19 -5.46
C THR A 36 12.51 2.34 -6.69
N ILE A 37 11.54 2.73 -7.50
CA ILE A 37 11.10 1.98 -8.67
C ILE A 37 11.15 2.91 -9.89
N GLU A 38 11.71 2.37 -10.97
CA GLU A 38 11.66 2.96 -12.30
C GLU A 38 11.02 1.94 -13.23
N ALA A 39 9.95 2.32 -13.92
CA ALA A 39 9.26 1.46 -14.86
C ALA A 39 9.06 2.20 -16.20
N THR A 40 9.42 1.55 -17.29
CA THR A 40 9.28 2.09 -18.64
C THR A 40 8.50 1.11 -19.49
N ALA A 41 7.43 1.59 -20.14
CA ALA A 41 6.64 0.79 -21.04
C ALA A 41 6.82 1.24 -22.50
N THR A 42 6.70 0.29 -23.42
CA THR A 42 6.69 0.62 -24.84
C THR A 42 5.36 1.25 -25.23
N LYS A 43 5.36 2.10 -26.28
CA LYS A 43 4.15 2.78 -26.80
C LYS A 43 3.10 1.83 -27.40
N LYS A 44 3.36 0.53 -27.45
CA LYS A 44 2.47 -0.48 -28.05
C LYS A 44 1.42 -1.04 -27.08
N PHE A 45 1.47 -0.68 -25.80
CA PHE A 45 0.45 -1.09 -24.85
C PHE A 45 -0.78 -0.18 -24.94
N PRO A 46 -1.97 -0.72 -24.65
CA PRO A 46 -3.12 0.12 -24.32
C PRO A 46 -2.83 0.91 -23.02
N PRO A 47 -3.67 1.90 -22.68
CA PRO A 47 -3.57 2.57 -21.38
C PRO A 47 -3.51 1.57 -20.23
N PHE A 48 -2.66 1.84 -19.25
CA PHE A 48 -2.52 0.96 -18.07
C PHE A 48 -3.65 1.22 -17.08
N PRO A 49 -4.24 0.18 -16.48
CA PRO A 49 -5.18 0.37 -15.39
C PRO A 49 -4.49 0.92 -14.13
N ARG A 50 -3.23 0.53 -13.90
CA ARG A 50 -2.48 0.96 -12.72
C ARG A 50 -0.98 0.68 -12.85
N VAL A 51 -0.19 1.49 -12.11
CA VAL A 51 1.25 1.30 -11.91
C VAL A 51 1.48 1.16 -10.42
N ARG A 52 1.74 -0.08 -9.94
CA ARG A 52 1.69 -0.42 -8.51
C ARG A 52 2.79 -1.34 -8.04
N VAL A 53 2.96 -1.36 -6.72
CA VAL A 53 3.55 -2.46 -5.97
C VAL A 53 2.47 -3.17 -5.19
N ARG A 54 2.46 -4.50 -5.25
CA ARG A 54 1.65 -5.36 -4.41
C ARG A 54 2.54 -6.05 -3.39
N MET A 55 2.14 -6.00 -2.15
CA MET A 55 2.81 -6.70 -1.06
C MET A 55 1.82 -7.65 -0.41
N ARG A 56 2.31 -8.83 -0.03
CA ARG A 56 1.57 -9.79 0.76
C ARG A 56 2.06 -9.70 2.20
N CYS A 57 1.18 -9.34 3.09
CA CYS A 57 1.42 -9.15 4.50
C CYS A 57 0.81 -10.31 5.30
N ALA A 58 1.29 -10.52 6.52
CA ALA A 58 0.77 -11.56 7.40
C ALA A 58 -0.71 -11.28 7.76
N ASP A 59 -1.48 -12.33 7.96
CA ASP A 59 -2.92 -12.33 8.25
C ASP A 59 -3.29 -11.51 9.49
N HIS A 60 -2.45 -11.57 10.52
CA HIS A 60 -2.67 -10.84 11.77
C HIS A 60 -2.55 -9.31 11.63
N LEU A 61 -2.00 -8.79 10.52
CA LEU A 61 -1.93 -7.35 10.23
C LEU A 61 -3.25 -6.83 9.66
N SER A 62 -4.34 -7.06 10.38
CA SER A 62 -5.71 -6.82 9.92
C SER A 62 -6.29 -5.45 10.27
N SER A 63 -5.63 -4.67 11.12
CA SER A 63 -5.98 -3.28 11.40
C SER A 63 -5.26 -2.34 10.46
N VAL A 64 -5.99 -1.37 9.93
CA VAL A 64 -5.50 -0.41 8.93
C VAL A 64 -5.66 1.00 9.44
N GLU A 65 -4.64 1.80 9.30
CA GLU A 65 -4.70 3.24 9.53
C GLU A 65 -4.04 3.97 8.38
N TRP A 66 -4.62 5.10 7.93
CA TRP A 66 -4.04 5.91 6.86
C TRP A 66 -4.28 7.40 7.05
N PHE A 67 -3.42 8.19 6.41
CA PHE A 67 -3.61 9.63 6.26
C PHE A 67 -3.74 9.95 4.78
N GLY A 68 -4.93 10.36 4.38
CA GLY A 68 -5.32 10.60 3.00
C GLY A 68 -6.82 10.83 2.89
N ARG A 69 -7.41 10.49 1.75
CA ARG A 69 -8.86 10.58 1.57
C ARG A 69 -9.58 9.37 2.15
N GLY A 70 -10.76 9.61 2.72
CA GLY A 70 -11.62 8.62 3.35
C GLY A 70 -12.91 9.22 3.87
N PRO A 71 -13.63 8.48 4.75
CA PRO A 71 -13.37 7.12 5.24
C PRO A 71 -13.67 6.02 4.21
N HIS A 72 -14.60 6.26 3.27
CA HIS A 72 -15.01 5.30 2.24
C HIS A 72 -14.02 5.24 1.07
N GLU A 73 -14.24 4.28 0.18
CA GLU A 73 -13.40 4.14 -1.02
C GLU A 73 -13.51 5.39 -1.92
N CYS A 74 -12.41 5.72 -2.55
CA CYS A 74 -12.33 6.79 -3.52
C CYS A 74 -11.24 6.48 -4.57
N TYR A 75 -11.40 7.07 -5.76
CA TYR A 75 -10.55 6.84 -6.92
C TYR A 75 -10.23 8.16 -7.62
N PRO A 76 -9.27 8.21 -8.54
CA PRO A 76 -8.85 9.47 -9.18
C PRO A 76 -10.00 10.31 -9.77
N ASP A 77 -11.00 9.65 -10.32
CA ASP A 77 -12.22 10.26 -10.88
C ASP A 77 -13.40 10.32 -9.90
N ARG A 78 -13.23 9.83 -8.65
CA ARG A 78 -14.29 9.79 -7.63
C ARG A 78 -13.75 10.17 -6.25
N LYS A 79 -13.37 11.44 -6.09
CA LYS A 79 -12.79 11.99 -4.85
C LYS A 79 -13.70 12.97 -4.10
N SER A 80 -14.73 13.50 -4.75
CA SER A 80 -15.50 14.65 -4.23
C SER A 80 -16.22 14.37 -2.92
N SER A 81 -16.62 13.12 -2.67
CA SER A 81 -17.30 12.70 -1.45
C SER A 81 -16.36 12.32 -0.31
N ALA A 82 -15.05 12.20 -0.58
CA ALA A 82 -14.07 11.77 0.41
C ALA A 82 -13.36 12.96 1.05
N PHE A 83 -13.29 12.96 2.39
CA PHE A 83 -12.57 13.97 3.15
C PHE A 83 -11.10 13.62 3.25
N PHE A 84 -10.26 14.61 3.50
CA PHE A 84 -8.85 14.41 3.78
C PHE A 84 -8.62 14.40 5.30
N GLY A 85 -7.98 13.35 5.82
CA GLY A 85 -7.77 13.18 7.25
C GLY A 85 -7.05 11.89 7.60
N ARG A 86 -7.01 11.61 8.90
CA ARG A 86 -6.52 10.34 9.47
C ARG A 86 -7.74 9.44 9.73
N PHE A 87 -7.67 8.22 9.24
CA PHE A 87 -8.74 7.25 9.36
C PHE A 87 -8.21 5.91 9.82
N THR A 88 -9.09 5.14 10.44
CA THR A 88 -8.84 3.75 10.86
C THR A 88 -9.94 2.84 10.32
N SER A 89 -9.59 1.60 10.03
CA SER A 89 -10.49 0.56 9.57
C SER A 89 -9.89 -0.82 9.84
N THR A 90 -10.58 -1.85 9.44
CA THR A 90 -10.02 -3.19 9.31
C THR A 90 -9.87 -3.55 7.83
N THR A 91 -8.98 -4.50 7.53
CA THR A 91 -8.83 -5.01 6.15
C THR A 91 -10.13 -5.60 5.61
N ARG A 92 -10.99 -6.12 6.49
CA ARG A 92 -12.32 -6.62 6.14
C ARG A 92 -13.28 -5.47 5.76
N GLU A 93 -13.30 -4.40 6.53
CA GLU A 93 -14.17 -3.23 6.30
C GLU A 93 -13.69 -2.36 5.12
N MET A 94 -12.42 -2.48 4.73
CA MET A 94 -11.94 -1.82 3.51
C MET A 94 -12.53 -2.45 2.24
N HIS A 95 -12.95 -3.72 2.29
CA HIS A 95 -13.60 -4.39 1.18
C HIS A 95 -15.03 -3.89 0.99
N VAL A 96 -15.39 -3.59 -0.26
CA VAL A 96 -16.75 -3.23 -0.67
C VAL A 96 -17.36 -4.43 -1.42
N PRO A 97 -18.41 -5.07 -0.89
CA PRO A 97 -18.99 -6.28 -1.47
C PRO A 97 -19.90 -5.94 -2.66
N TYR A 98 -19.31 -5.59 -3.79
CA TYR A 98 -20.05 -5.42 -5.03
C TYR A 98 -20.65 -6.76 -5.49
N ILE A 99 -21.85 -6.71 -6.10
CA ILE A 99 -22.58 -7.90 -6.59
C ILE A 99 -21.70 -8.73 -7.53
N VAL A 100 -21.02 -8.08 -8.46
CA VAL A 100 -19.97 -8.68 -9.27
C VAL A 100 -18.64 -8.21 -8.70
N PRO A 101 -17.80 -9.13 -8.18
CA PRO A 101 -16.50 -8.76 -7.64
C PRO A 101 -15.63 -8.01 -8.65
N SER A 102 -15.02 -6.94 -8.21
CA SER A 102 -14.19 -6.08 -9.05
C SER A 102 -13.24 -5.25 -8.18
N GLU A 103 -12.55 -4.29 -8.78
CA GLU A 103 -11.73 -3.31 -8.04
C GLU A 103 -12.58 -2.60 -6.99
N ASN A 104 -12.12 -2.60 -5.75
CA ASN A 104 -12.79 -1.98 -4.63
C ASN A 104 -11.82 -1.60 -3.51
N GLY A 105 -12.30 -0.85 -2.53
CA GLY A 105 -11.58 -0.56 -1.30
C GLY A 105 -10.42 0.43 -1.45
N GLY A 106 -10.28 1.10 -2.60
CA GLY A 106 -9.21 2.07 -2.84
C GLY A 106 -9.34 3.33 -1.96
N ARG A 107 -8.22 3.90 -1.55
CA ARG A 107 -8.11 5.19 -0.86
C ARG A 107 -7.12 6.07 -1.61
N SER A 108 -7.56 7.28 -1.98
CA SER A 108 -6.77 8.21 -2.81
C SER A 108 -6.00 9.22 -1.96
N ASP A 109 -4.97 9.79 -2.57
CA ASP A 109 -4.17 10.88 -1.99
C ASP A 109 -3.58 10.52 -0.62
N VAL A 110 -3.15 9.24 -0.46
CA VAL A 110 -2.63 8.72 0.80
C VAL A 110 -1.14 9.04 0.92
N SER A 111 -0.78 9.73 2.00
CA SER A 111 0.62 10.04 2.33
C SER A 111 1.30 8.91 3.09
N TRP A 112 0.54 8.16 3.89
CA TRP A 112 1.02 6.96 4.55
C TRP A 112 -0.14 6.03 4.91
N ILE A 113 0.17 4.73 4.97
CA ILE A 113 -0.72 3.67 5.44
C ILE A 113 0.04 2.76 6.40
N ALA A 114 -0.59 2.37 7.49
CA ALA A 114 -0.06 1.42 8.46
C ALA A 114 -0.98 0.21 8.58
N LEU A 115 -0.36 -0.97 8.62
CA LEU A 115 -1.02 -2.23 8.94
C LEU A 115 -0.46 -2.74 10.27
N HIS A 116 -1.34 -3.20 11.18
CA HIS A 116 -0.89 -3.74 12.47
C HIS A 116 -1.85 -4.81 12.99
N SER A 117 -1.42 -5.57 13.99
CA SER A 117 -2.28 -6.56 14.64
C SER A 117 -3.29 -5.89 15.59
N GLN A 118 -4.44 -6.52 15.76
CA GLN A 118 -5.56 -6.02 16.56
C GLN A 118 -5.35 -6.13 18.07
N SER A 119 -4.36 -5.52 18.66
CA SER A 119 -4.27 -5.44 20.12
C SER A 119 -4.67 -4.07 20.71
N VAL A 120 -5.04 -3.12 19.86
CA VAL A 120 -5.37 -1.74 20.26
C VAL A 120 -6.89 -1.55 20.24
N ASN A 121 -7.45 -1.14 21.39
CA ASN A 121 -8.87 -0.79 21.48
C ASN A 121 -9.15 0.46 20.63
N PRO A 122 -9.98 0.39 19.58
CA PRO A 122 -10.28 1.53 18.71
C PRO A 122 -10.83 2.76 19.44
N ALA A 123 -11.43 2.55 20.62
CA ALA A 123 -12.00 3.64 21.44
C ALA A 123 -10.95 4.61 22.00
N SER A 124 -9.68 4.24 22.07
CA SER A 124 -8.60 5.13 22.52
C SER A 124 -8.04 6.03 21.42
N ILE A 125 -8.46 5.81 20.17
CA ILE A 125 -7.93 6.53 18.97
C ILE A 125 -8.80 7.74 18.59
N MET A 126 -9.98 7.91 19.20
CA MET A 126 -10.89 9.04 18.92
C MET A 126 -10.47 10.34 19.63
N GLY A 127 -9.24 10.77 19.46
CA GLY A 127 -8.81 12.14 19.80
C GLY A 127 -8.79 13.00 18.54
N HIS A 128 -9.80 13.81 18.35
CA HIS A 128 -10.03 14.64 17.14
C HIS A 128 -8.99 15.74 16.87
N ASP A 129 -7.98 15.94 17.74
CA ASP A 129 -7.10 17.12 17.68
C ASP A 129 -5.65 16.84 18.03
N ARG A 130 -5.00 15.81 17.43
CA ARG A 130 -3.55 15.71 17.63
C ARG A 130 -2.81 15.94 16.32
N PRO A 131 -1.86 16.92 16.33
CA PRO A 131 -0.89 17.06 15.25
C PRO A 131 -0.08 15.77 15.13
N HIS A 132 0.53 15.57 13.96
CA HIS A 132 1.44 14.49 13.61
C HIS A 132 2.11 13.88 14.85
N PRO A 133 2.00 12.56 15.14
CA PRO A 133 2.62 12.00 16.32
C PRO A 133 4.11 12.28 16.28
N ALA A 134 4.59 13.07 17.22
CA ALA A 134 6.01 13.19 17.46
C ALA A 134 6.54 11.79 17.77
N MET A 135 7.60 11.38 17.08
CA MET A 135 8.26 10.09 17.32
C MET A 135 8.71 10.05 18.79
N THR A 136 7.97 9.31 19.60
CA THR A 136 8.33 9.10 21.00
C THR A 136 9.17 7.81 21.07
N SER A 137 10.31 7.87 21.70
CA SER A 137 11.21 6.74 21.90
C SER A 137 10.66 5.78 22.95
N ILE A 138 10.62 4.48 22.65
CA ILE A 138 10.26 3.41 23.59
C ILE A 138 11.54 2.78 24.16
N SER A 139 11.52 2.44 25.44
CA SER A 139 12.59 1.66 26.06
C SER A 139 12.60 0.20 25.59
N GLN A 140 13.77 -0.43 25.59
CA GLN A 140 13.96 -1.78 25.07
C GLN A 140 13.18 -2.86 25.90
N GLU A 141 12.80 -2.55 27.14
CA GLU A 141 12.04 -3.43 28.03
C GLU A 141 10.53 -3.47 27.68
N ASP A 142 9.99 -2.39 27.13
CA ASP A 142 8.59 -2.31 26.67
C ASP A 142 8.36 -3.15 25.41
N CYS A 143 9.43 -3.45 24.65
CA CYS A 143 9.38 -4.24 23.41
C CYS A 143 9.09 -5.73 23.64
N VAL A 144 9.32 -6.28 24.85
CA VAL A 144 9.28 -7.74 25.09
C VAL A 144 7.89 -8.22 25.52
N ASN A 145 7.03 -7.36 26.08
CA ASN A 145 5.81 -7.79 26.76
C ASN A 145 4.49 -7.49 26.04
N SER A 146 4.47 -6.77 24.91
CA SER A 146 3.22 -6.50 24.15
C SER A 146 3.48 -6.05 22.71
N ALA A 147 4.41 -6.68 22.02
CA ALA A 147 4.80 -6.25 20.69
C ALA A 147 3.71 -6.57 19.66
N THR A 148 2.78 -5.65 19.49
CA THR A 148 1.94 -5.59 18.31
C THR A 148 2.80 -5.15 17.15
N ALA A 149 3.22 -6.11 16.34
CA ALA A 149 4.01 -5.82 15.15
C ALA A 149 3.15 -5.15 14.08
N GLY A 150 3.72 -4.25 13.32
CA GLY A 150 3.06 -3.57 12.22
C GLY A 150 4.05 -3.14 11.14
N LEU A 151 3.48 -2.66 10.05
CA LEU A 151 4.19 -2.11 8.91
C LEU A 151 3.61 -0.74 8.55
N LEU A 152 4.43 0.28 8.57
CA LEU A 152 4.11 1.59 8.02
C LEU A 152 4.72 1.72 6.61
N VAL A 153 3.90 2.12 5.67
CA VAL A 153 4.32 2.52 4.32
C VAL A 153 4.09 4.01 4.18
N SER A 154 5.14 4.78 3.96
CA SER A 154 5.06 6.23 3.81
C SER A 154 5.58 6.68 2.45
N MET A 155 4.89 7.65 1.85
CA MET A 155 5.30 8.30 0.62
C MET A 155 6.32 9.42 0.93
N PRO A 156 7.20 9.76 -0.01
CA PRO A 156 8.06 10.92 0.13
C PRO A 156 7.25 12.21 0.32
N HIS A 157 7.88 13.20 0.92
CA HIS A 157 7.28 14.51 1.16
C HIS A 157 6.63 15.07 -0.14
N TYR A 158 5.40 15.56 -0.03
CA TYR A 158 4.54 16.01 -1.14
C TYR A 158 4.12 14.94 -2.16
N SER A 159 4.42 13.68 -1.91
CA SER A 159 3.93 12.58 -2.75
C SER A 159 2.78 11.86 -2.07
N VAL A 160 1.86 11.35 -2.89
CA VAL A 160 0.71 10.56 -2.45
C VAL A 160 0.56 9.33 -3.33
N ALA A 161 -0.15 8.33 -2.82
CA ALA A 161 -0.47 7.10 -3.54
C ALA A 161 -1.96 6.80 -3.47
N GLN A 162 -2.43 5.95 -4.38
CA GLN A 162 -3.66 5.20 -4.20
C GLN A 162 -3.30 3.94 -3.43
N VAL A 163 -4.05 3.59 -2.37
CA VAL A 163 -3.78 2.39 -1.59
C VAL A 163 -5.04 1.56 -1.38
N SER A 164 -4.87 0.25 -1.22
CA SER A 164 -5.91 -0.64 -0.69
C SER A 164 -5.27 -1.76 0.12
N ALA A 165 -5.97 -2.27 1.12
CA ALA A 165 -5.52 -3.38 1.95
C ALA A 165 -6.71 -4.29 2.24
N GLN A 166 -6.66 -5.55 1.76
CA GLN A 166 -7.78 -6.49 1.89
C GLN A 166 -7.31 -7.95 1.82
N HIS A 167 -8.16 -8.87 2.23
CA HIS A 167 -7.83 -10.31 2.20
C HIS A 167 -8.02 -10.97 0.83
N HIS A 168 -8.79 -10.36 -0.07
CA HIS A 168 -8.99 -10.91 -1.40
C HIS A 168 -7.83 -10.57 -2.32
N ALA A 169 -7.21 -11.59 -2.91
CA ALA A 169 -6.23 -11.40 -3.96
C ALA A 169 -6.87 -10.80 -5.22
N LEU A 170 -6.11 -10.00 -5.96
CA LEU A 170 -6.60 -9.41 -7.20
C LEU A 170 -7.06 -10.47 -8.20
N GLU A 171 -6.37 -11.59 -8.25
CA GLU A 171 -6.71 -12.73 -9.11
C GLU A 171 -8.10 -13.30 -8.77
N ALA A 172 -8.42 -13.42 -7.49
CA ALA A 172 -9.75 -13.85 -7.04
C ALA A 172 -10.83 -12.84 -7.45
N LEU A 173 -10.59 -11.55 -7.22
CA LEU A 173 -11.50 -10.48 -7.64
C LEU A 173 -11.75 -10.46 -9.15
N CYS A 174 -10.75 -10.81 -9.97
CA CYS A 174 -10.88 -10.87 -11.43
C CYS A 174 -11.57 -12.15 -11.93
N THR A 175 -11.59 -13.21 -11.14
CA THR A 175 -12.09 -14.53 -11.56
C THR A 175 -13.50 -14.77 -11.06
N ALA A 176 -13.82 -14.31 -9.85
CA ALA A 176 -15.12 -14.51 -9.24
C ALA A 176 -16.21 -13.71 -9.96
N SER A 177 -17.32 -14.35 -10.22
CA SER A 177 -18.54 -13.74 -10.79
C SER A 177 -19.54 -13.32 -9.72
N HIS A 178 -19.42 -13.89 -8.51
CA HIS A 178 -20.31 -13.64 -7.38
C HIS A 178 -19.53 -13.57 -6.05
N THR A 179 -20.10 -12.89 -5.07
CA THR A 179 -19.46 -12.69 -3.76
C THR A 179 -19.16 -13.98 -3.03
N HIS A 180 -20.03 -14.99 -3.09
CA HIS A 180 -19.81 -16.27 -2.42
C HIS A 180 -18.59 -17.03 -2.94
N GLU A 181 -18.26 -16.89 -4.23
CA GLU A 181 -17.05 -17.47 -4.82
C GLU A 181 -15.77 -16.84 -4.23
N LEU A 182 -15.82 -15.55 -3.86
CA LEU A 182 -14.71 -14.89 -3.16
C LEU A 182 -14.51 -15.44 -1.76
N GLU A 183 -15.59 -15.75 -1.04
CA GLU A 183 -15.54 -16.32 0.30
C GLU A 183 -14.90 -17.71 0.26
N GLU A 184 -15.33 -18.57 -0.69
CA GLU A 184 -14.73 -19.89 -0.91
C GLU A 184 -13.24 -19.80 -1.25
N MET A 185 -12.81 -18.84 -2.08
CA MET A 185 -11.40 -18.61 -2.42
C MET A 185 -10.59 -18.07 -1.22
N ALA A 186 -11.20 -17.25 -0.37
CA ALA A 186 -10.56 -16.73 0.83
C ALA A 186 -10.34 -17.83 1.87
N ASP A 187 -11.30 -18.71 2.06
CA ASP A 187 -11.21 -19.86 2.97
C ASP A 187 -10.14 -20.88 2.52
N ALA A 188 -9.90 -20.98 1.21
CA ALA A 188 -8.83 -21.80 0.64
C ALA A 188 -7.45 -21.12 0.71
N GLY A 189 -7.39 -19.84 1.02
CA GLY A 189 -6.18 -19.04 1.12
C GLY A 189 -5.49 -19.16 2.48
N ASP A 190 -4.35 -18.48 2.61
CA ASP A 190 -3.57 -18.45 3.85
C ASP A 190 -3.93 -17.24 4.75
N GLY A 191 -5.04 -16.58 4.48
CA GLY A 191 -5.51 -15.41 5.23
C GLY A 191 -4.70 -14.13 5.03
N SER A 192 -3.68 -14.14 4.17
CA SER A 192 -2.79 -13.00 3.95
C SER A 192 -3.54 -11.71 3.62
N VAL A 193 -2.98 -10.59 4.05
CA VAL A 193 -3.42 -9.26 3.66
C VAL A 193 -2.67 -8.82 2.40
N HIS A 194 -3.42 -8.48 1.35
CA HIS A 194 -2.90 -7.91 0.12
C HIS A 194 -2.89 -6.38 0.23
N LEU A 195 -1.71 -5.81 0.42
CA LEU A 195 -1.50 -4.37 0.43
C LEU A 195 -1.07 -3.90 -0.96
N HIS A 196 -1.80 -2.97 -1.52
CA HIS A 196 -1.51 -2.34 -2.78
C HIS A 196 -1.09 -0.89 -2.55
N VAL A 197 0.01 -0.49 -3.20
CA VAL A 197 0.51 0.89 -3.22
C VAL A 197 0.68 1.29 -4.67
N ASP A 198 -0.24 2.07 -5.17
CA ASP A 198 -0.28 2.49 -6.57
C ASP A 198 0.34 3.88 -6.69
N HIS A 199 1.40 3.98 -7.48
CA HIS A 199 1.93 5.26 -7.92
C HIS A 199 0.89 6.00 -8.77
N LEU A 200 0.26 5.25 -9.69
CA LEU A 200 -0.82 5.72 -10.53
C LEU A 200 -1.93 4.68 -10.59
N HIS A 201 -3.15 5.16 -10.54
CA HIS A 201 -4.38 4.39 -10.76
C HIS A 201 -5.24 5.15 -11.75
N MET A 202 -5.77 4.47 -12.76
CA MET A 202 -6.74 5.08 -13.67
C MET A 202 -8.07 5.33 -12.94
N GLY A 203 -8.94 6.16 -13.52
CA GLY A 203 -10.32 6.28 -13.08
C GLY A 203 -11.06 4.95 -13.19
N ILE A 204 -12.17 4.83 -12.49
CA ILE A 204 -13.05 3.65 -12.55
C ILE A 204 -14.25 3.86 -13.48
N GLY A 205 -14.49 5.08 -13.97
CA GLY A 205 -15.62 5.42 -14.81
C GLY A 205 -16.97 5.33 -14.09
N GLY A 206 -18.01 5.02 -14.82
CA GLY A 206 -19.34 4.82 -14.26
C GLY A 206 -20.19 6.09 -14.19
N ASP A 207 -19.94 7.05 -15.05
CA ASP A 207 -20.78 8.27 -15.19
C ASP A 207 -22.20 7.93 -15.65
N ASP A 208 -22.33 6.83 -16.36
CA ASP A 208 -23.59 6.27 -16.80
C ASP A 208 -23.62 4.74 -16.66
N SER A 209 -24.81 4.15 -16.77
CA SER A 209 -25.01 2.68 -16.63
C SER A 209 -24.66 1.89 -17.91
N TRP A 210 -24.30 2.55 -18.99
CA TRP A 210 -24.23 1.97 -20.33
C TRP A 210 -22.80 1.87 -20.86
N THR A 211 -21.92 2.81 -20.45
CA THR A 211 -20.55 2.89 -20.95
C THR A 211 -19.54 2.68 -19.83
N PRO A 212 -18.66 1.66 -19.92
CA PRO A 212 -17.59 1.47 -18.96
C PRO A 212 -16.40 2.40 -19.23
N SER A 213 -16.64 3.57 -19.82
CA SER A 213 -15.58 4.46 -20.26
C SER A 213 -15.03 5.28 -19.09
N VAL A 214 -13.71 5.43 -19.09
CA VAL A 214 -12.98 6.34 -18.21
C VAL A 214 -12.60 7.57 -19.01
N HIS A 215 -12.82 8.76 -18.44
CA HIS A 215 -12.43 10.00 -19.12
C HIS A 215 -10.90 10.04 -19.40
N PRO A 216 -10.47 10.58 -20.54
CA PRO A 216 -9.07 10.57 -20.96
C PRO A 216 -8.09 11.14 -19.92
N GLN A 217 -8.48 12.14 -19.15
CA GLN A 217 -7.64 12.74 -18.11
C GLN A 217 -7.35 11.81 -16.94
N PHE A 218 -8.12 10.73 -16.78
CA PHE A 218 -7.92 9.71 -15.75
C PHE A 218 -7.33 8.41 -16.29
N MET A 219 -6.93 8.38 -17.54
CA MET A 219 -6.21 7.24 -18.14
C MET A 219 -4.71 7.37 -17.92
N ILE A 220 -4.02 6.24 -17.79
CA ILE A 220 -2.56 6.18 -17.69
C ILE A 220 -2.02 5.79 -19.08
N PRO A 221 -1.39 6.72 -19.82
CA PRO A 221 -0.87 6.41 -21.14
C PRO A 221 0.31 5.44 -21.06
N SER A 222 0.50 4.63 -22.09
CA SER A 222 1.69 3.79 -22.23
C SER A 222 2.87 4.58 -22.80
N GLY A 223 4.09 4.10 -22.58
CA GLY A 223 5.31 4.67 -23.13
C GLY A 223 6.01 5.71 -22.25
N ASP A 224 5.46 6.03 -21.09
CA ASP A 224 6.09 6.93 -20.13
C ASP A 224 7.10 6.20 -19.24
N LEU A 225 8.02 6.99 -18.70
CA LEU A 225 8.89 6.57 -17.61
C LEU A 225 8.23 6.96 -16.29
N TRP A 226 7.88 5.98 -15.50
CA TRP A 226 7.39 6.18 -14.13
C TRP A 226 8.53 5.98 -13.14
N LYS A 227 8.70 6.94 -12.26
CA LYS A 227 9.68 6.87 -11.18
C LYS A 227 9.06 7.31 -9.88
N TRP A 228 9.07 6.42 -8.89
CA TRP A 228 8.53 6.73 -7.57
C TRP A 228 9.29 5.99 -6.49
N SER A 229 9.04 6.36 -5.25
CA SER A 229 9.60 5.70 -4.10
C SER A 229 8.62 5.71 -2.95
N PHE A 230 8.80 4.77 -2.03
CA PHE A 230 8.14 4.75 -0.73
C PHE A 230 9.08 4.14 0.30
N THR A 231 8.75 4.35 1.57
CA THR A 231 9.53 3.86 2.70
C THR A 231 8.71 2.84 3.47
N LEU A 232 9.30 1.68 3.77
CA LEU A 232 8.78 0.66 4.65
C LEU A 232 9.43 0.81 6.01
N VAL A 233 8.62 0.95 7.05
CA VAL A 233 9.09 1.09 8.43
C VAL A 233 8.40 0.03 9.27
N PRO A 234 9.13 -0.88 9.93
CA PRO A 234 8.55 -1.73 10.97
C PRO A 234 8.11 -0.84 12.13
N ILE A 235 6.90 -1.05 12.62
CA ILE A 235 6.33 -0.29 13.72
C ILE A 235 5.92 -1.22 14.85
N LEU A 236 5.98 -0.67 16.06
CA LEU A 236 5.35 -1.25 17.23
C LEU A 236 4.08 -0.46 17.51
N ALA A 237 2.95 -1.12 17.56
CA ALA A 237 1.72 -0.48 18.00
C ALA A 237 1.67 -0.54 19.54
N THR A 238 1.39 0.60 20.14
CA THR A 238 1.15 0.74 21.59
C THR A 238 -0.29 1.12 21.81
N ASN A 239 -0.76 1.04 23.05
CA ASN A 239 -2.12 1.45 23.42
C ASN A 239 -2.41 2.95 23.11
N ASP A 240 -1.36 3.75 22.94
CA ASP A 240 -1.47 5.19 22.65
C ASP A 240 -1.27 5.55 21.16
N GLY A 241 -1.12 4.54 20.27
CA GLY A 241 -0.88 4.73 18.84
C GLY A 241 0.38 4.05 18.34
N PHE A 242 0.87 4.47 17.15
CA PHE A 242 2.05 3.88 16.56
C PHE A 242 3.33 4.56 17.01
N VAL A 243 4.35 3.74 17.24
CA VAL A 243 5.71 4.20 17.44
C VAL A 243 6.61 3.54 16.41
N ALA A 244 7.26 4.35 15.57
CA ALA A 244 8.28 3.85 14.68
C ALA A 244 9.43 3.27 15.51
N HIS A 245 9.91 2.08 15.13
CA HIS A 245 11.06 1.48 15.78
C HIS A 245 12.30 2.38 15.55
N ASN A 246 12.68 3.15 16.57
CA ASN A 246 13.84 4.02 16.49
C ASN A 246 15.04 3.31 17.13
N SER A 247 15.99 2.86 16.31
CA SER A 247 17.22 2.21 16.76
C SER A 247 18.23 3.18 17.42
N SER A 248 17.87 4.44 17.63
CA SER A 248 18.79 5.49 18.10
C SER A 248 18.90 5.67 19.63
N GLN A 249 18.33 4.77 20.44
CA GLN A 249 18.73 4.70 21.86
C GLN A 249 19.85 3.67 22.05
N ARG A 250 20.98 3.89 21.41
CA ARG A 250 22.24 3.37 21.93
C ARG A 250 22.77 4.36 22.93
N THR A 251 22.86 3.92 24.17
CA THR A 251 23.52 4.62 25.27
C THR A 251 24.89 5.15 24.84
N SER A 252 25.25 6.30 25.35
CA SER A 252 26.43 7.10 25.08
C SER A 252 27.81 6.43 25.33
N HIS A 253 27.92 5.11 25.21
CA HIS A 253 29.17 4.38 25.39
C HIS A 253 29.72 3.66 24.14
N ASP A 254 28.97 3.60 23.04
CA ASP A 254 29.44 3.01 21.78
C ASP A 254 29.34 4.01 20.62
N ALA A 255 30.06 5.13 20.76
CA ALA A 255 30.38 6.00 19.64
C ALA A 255 31.41 5.28 18.76
N ALA A 256 31.03 4.66 17.67
CA ALA A 256 31.80 4.43 16.45
C ALA A 256 31.28 3.30 15.53
N HIS A 257 29.99 3.21 15.27
CA HIS A 257 29.53 2.51 14.06
C HIS A 257 28.37 3.28 13.43
N GLU A 258 28.71 4.23 12.57
CA GLU A 258 27.77 4.79 11.62
C GLU A 258 27.17 3.64 10.79
N CYS A 259 25.84 3.56 10.84
CA CYS A 259 25.09 2.62 10.02
C CYS A 259 25.17 3.08 8.56
N LYS A 260 26.21 2.68 7.86
CA LYS A 260 26.37 2.90 6.41
C LYS A 260 25.44 1.96 5.66
N PRO A 261 24.86 2.37 4.54
CA PRO A 261 24.07 1.48 3.70
C PRO A 261 24.92 0.27 3.27
N ARG A 262 24.41 -0.95 3.50
CA ARG A 262 25.06 -2.15 2.97
C ARG A 262 24.81 -2.21 1.47
N THR A 263 25.80 -1.87 0.69
CA THR A 263 25.89 -2.21 -0.74
C THR A 263 26.46 -3.62 -0.86
N GLN A 264 25.68 -4.51 -1.39
CA GLN A 264 26.15 -5.75 -2.03
C GLN A 264 25.86 -5.69 -3.50
#